data_86f67ed3568acf4328638e48a2654e8c
#
_entry.id   86f67ed3568acf4328638e48a2654e8c
#
_cell.length_a   1.000
_cell.length_b   1.000
_cell.length_c   1.000
_cell.angle_alpha   90.00
_cell.angle_beta   90.00
_cell.angle_gamma   90.00
#
_symmetry.space_group_name_H-M   'P 1'
#
loop_
_entity.id
_entity.type
_entity.pdbx_description
1 polymer ?
#
loop_
_entity_poly.entity_id
_entity_poly.type
_entity_poly.pdbx_seq_one_letter_code
_entity_poly.pdbx_strand_id
1 'polypeptide(L)'
;MDTTLRDGEQTEEAAARELEEETGITPPGHLEQLRSYGPEGRDPRGPVLSVAHLLLAPSFSPTRSGGDAAGALWHPVDALLASTSPLDFDHSSILADGVERARSKIEYSPLATSFCGPEFTITQLRTTYEAIWGSALDPRNFHRKATKTASFIEPTGGTVREGAGRPAALYRL
;
A
#
# COMPACT_ATOMS: atom_id res chain seq x y z
N MET A 1 7.22 -11.65 -15.25
CA MET A 1 6.33 -11.23 -16.32
C MET A 1 7.01 -10.15 -17.14
N ASP A 2 6.99 -10.27 -18.47
CA ASP A 2 7.65 -9.30 -19.36
C ASP A 2 6.64 -8.21 -19.73
N THR A 3 6.62 -7.14 -18.96
CA THR A 3 5.85 -5.95 -19.31
C THR A 3 6.58 -5.23 -20.41
N THR A 4 6.09 -5.33 -21.63
CA THR A 4 6.63 -4.57 -22.77
C THR A 4 5.87 -3.24 -22.84
N LEU A 5 6.60 -2.13 -22.71
CA LEU A 5 6.05 -0.80 -22.95
C LEU A 5 5.49 -0.71 -24.39
N ARG A 6 4.30 -0.15 -24.53
CA ARG A 6 3.74 0.21 -25.82
C ARG A 6 4.42 1.49 -26.33
N ASP A 7 4.36 1.71 -27.63
CA ASP A 7 5.00 2.89 -28.24
C ASP A 7 4.40 4.19 -27.66
N GLY A 8 5.25 5.00 -27.01
CA GLY A 8 4.87 6.24 -26.33
C GLY A 8 4.27 6.07 -24.92
N GLU A 9 4.12 4.85 -24.40
CA GLU A 9 3.55 4.58 -23.07
C GLU A 9 4.57 4.88 -21.96
N GLN A 10 4.11 5.56 -20.89
CA GLN A 10 4.93 5.77 -19.70
C GLN A 10 4.90 4.53 -18.78
N THR A 11 5.90 4.39 -17.92
CA THR A 11 6.03 3.21 -17.04
C THR A 11 4.86 3.07 -16.08
N GLU A 12 4.31 4.16 -15.56
CA GLU A 12 3.14 4.18 -14.69
C GLU A 12 1.86 3.77 -15.42
N GLU A 13 1.71 4.17 -16.67
CA GLU A 13 0.56 3.79 -17.52
C GLU A 13 0.62 2.28 -17.82
N ALA A 14 1.80 1.78 -18.15
CA ALA A 14 2.03 0.36 -18.35
C ALA A 14 1.72 -0.44 -17.09
N ALA A 15 2.21 0.00 -15.93
CA ALA A 15 1.97 -0.66 -14.65
C ALA A 15 0.47 -0.72 -14.30
N ALA A 16 -0.26 0.37 -14.53
CA ALA A 16 -1.71 0.42 -14.30
C ALA A 16 -2.47 -0.53 -15.23
N ARG A 17 -2.12 -0.54 -16.52
CA ARG A 17 -2.72 -1.41 -17.54
C ARG A 17 -2.47 -2.88 -17.23
N GLU A 18 -1.22 -3.26 -16.95
CA GLU A 18 -0.84 -4.63 -16.61
C GLU A 18 -1.56 -5.12 -15.36
N LEU A 19 -1.62 -4.29 -14.32
CA LEU A 19 -2.36 -4.62 -13.10
C LEU A 19 -3.83 -4.93 -13.40
N GLU A 20 -4.48 -4.11 -14.23
CA GLU A 20 -5.87 -4.32 -14.62
C GLU A 20 -6.05 -5.57 -15.49
N GLU A 21 -5.16 -5.76 -16.48
CA GLU A 21 -5.19 -6.93 -17.38
C GLU A 21 -5.02 -8.25 -16.63
N GLU A 22 -4.14 -8.29 -15.62
CA GLU A 22 -3.81 -9.51 -14.88
C GLU A 22 -4.71 -9.81 -13.70
N THR A 23 -5.13 -8.77 -12.98
CA THR A 23 -5.84 -8.93 -11.70
C THR A 23 -7.26 -8.38 -11.73
N GLY A 24 -7.63 -7.63 -12.76
CA GLY A 24 -8.89 -6.89 -12.83
C GLY A 24 -8.96 -5.70 -11.88
N ILE A 25 -7.82 -5.27 -11.31
CA ILE A 25 -7.76 -4.13 -10.41
C ILE A 25 -7.44 -2.87 -11.21
N THR A 26 -8.38 -1.95 -11.30
CA THR A 26 -8.11 -0.57 -11.73
C THR A 26 -7.52 0.18 -10.54
N PRO A 27 -6.35 0.85 -10.67
CA PRO A 27 -5.69 1.49 -9.54
C PRO A 27 -6.57 2.56 -8.86
N PRO A 28 -7.11 2.31 -7.65
CA PRO A 28 -8.01 3.27 -6.98
C PRO A 28 -7.26 4.24 -6.07
N GLY A 29 -5.94 4.18 -6.04
CA GLY A 29 -5.13 4.85 -5.02
C GLY A 29 -3.83 5.42 -5.56
N HIS A 30 -2.84 5.52 -4.67
CA HIS A 30 -1.53 6.06 -4.99
C HIS A 30 -0.66 5.01 -5.68
N LEU A 31 -0.45 5.17 -6.98
CA LEU A 31 0.50 4.39 -7.78
C LEU A 31 1.77 5.23 -8.00
N GLU A 32 2.92 4.65 -7.72
CA GLU A 32 4.22 5.28 -7.96
C GLU A 32 5.27 4.26 -8.37
N GLN A 33 6.30 4.71 -9.07
CA GLN A 33 7.48 3.89 -9.30
C GLN A 33 8.20 3.63 -7.98
N LEU A 34 8.40 2.35 -7.66
CA LEU A 34 9.16 1.93 -6.50
C LEU A 34 10.66 2.05 -6.78
N ARG A 35 11.14 1.25 -7.75
CA ARG A 35 12.56 1.18 -8.10
C ARG A 35 12.74 0.41 -9.40
N SER A 36 13.87 0.67 -10.07
CA SER A 36 14.36 -0.19 -11.17
C SER A 36 15.32 -1.25 -10.62
N TYR A 37 15.16 -2.48 -11.07
CA TYR A 37 15.99 -3.63 -10.70
C TYR A 37 16.80 -4.06 -11.92
N GLY A 38 18.12 -4.06 -11.74
CA GLY A 38 19.08 -4.30 -12.83
C GLY A 38 19.09 -5.75 -13.33
N PRO A 39 19.73 -5.98 -14.48
CA PRO A 39 19.66 -7.27 -15.18
C PRO A 39 20.53 -8.37 -14.58
N GLU A 40 21.48 -8.06 -13.68
CA GLU A 40 22.48 -9.01 -13.23
C GLU A 40 21.90 -10.10 -12.34
N GLY A 41 21.89 -11.34 -12.83
CA GLY A 41 21.62 -12.56 -12.05
C GLY A 41 20.18 -12.75 -11.58
N ARG A 42 19.24 -11.84 -11.94
CA ARG A 42 17.86 -11.91 -11.46
C ARG A 42 16.96 -12.85 -12.24
N ASP A 43 17.21 -13.03 -13.53
CA ASP A 43 16.45 -13.93 -14.40
C ASP A 43 17.41 -14.88 -15.14
N PRO A 44 17.26 -16.19 -14.97
CA PRO A 44 18.11 -17.18 -15.65
C PRO A 44 17.94 -17.20 -17.17
N ARG A 45 16.86 -16.60 -17.70
CA ARG A 45 16.58 -16.53 -19.15
C ARG A 45 17.40 -15.48 -19.87
N GLY A 46 17.94 -14.48 -19.15
CA GLY A 46 18.77 -13.42 -19.72
C GLY A 46 18.73 -12.10 -18.93
N PRO A 47 19.42 -11.08 -19.44
CA PRO A 47 19.45 -9.76 -18.77
C PRO A 47 18.10 -9.05 -18.94
N VAL A 48 17.35 -8.92 -17.84
CA VAL A 48 16.05 -8.24 -17.78
C VAL A 48 16.14 -7.05 -16.83
N LEU A 49 15.79 -5.85 -17.29
CA LEU A 49 15.57 -4.69 -16.45
C LEU A 49 14.08 -4.63 -16.09
N SER A 50 13.76 -4.57 -14.80
CA SER A 50 12.38 -4.41 -14.34
C SER A 50 12.19 -3.09 -13.61
N VAL A 51 11.09 -2.41 -13.89
CA VAL A 51 10.65 -1.22 -13.18
C VAL A 51 9.45 -1.61 -12.32
N ALA A 52 9.68 -1.76 -11.02
CA ALA A 52 8.62 -2.10 -10.09
C ALA A 52 7.83 -0.85 -9.67
N HIS A 53 6.52 -1.01 -9.51
CA HIS A 53 5.60 0.02 -9.05
C HIS A 53 4.92 -0.42 -7.76
N LEU A 54 4.62 0.54 -6.89
CA LEU A 54 3.89 0.35 -5.64
C LEU A 54 2.51 1.01 -5.76
N LEU A 55 1.46 0.22 -5.54
CA LEU A 55 0.09 0.73 -5.41
C LEU A 55 -0.35 0.64 -3.96
N LEU A 56 -0.76 1.78 -3.39
CA LEU A 56 -1.34 1.87 -2.05
C LEU A 56 -2.77 2.37 -2.14
N ALA A 57 -3.73 1.58 -1.65
CA ALA A 57 -5.13 1.95 -1.63
C ALA A 57 -5.87 1.34 -0.42
N PRO A 58 -6.93 2.02 0.08
CA PRO A 58 -7.68 1.58 1.27
C PRO A 58 -8.49 0.31 1.04
N SER A 59 -8.90 0.08 -0.19
CA SER A 59 -9.64 -1.11 -0.58
C SER A 59 -9.42 -1.40 -2.04
N PHE A 60 -9.52 -2.66 -2.40
CA PHE A 60 -9.45 -3.12 -3.76
C PHE A 60 -10.71 -3.92 -4.11
N SER A 61 -11.09 -3.87 -5.38
CA SER A 61 -12.08 -4.80 -5.90
C SER A 61 -11.58 -6.25 -5.77
N PRO A 62 -12.47 -7.24 -5.67
CA PRO A 62 -12.08 -8.64 -5.74
C PRO A 62 -11.23 -8.90 -6.99
N THR A 63 -10.11 -9.59 -6.81
CA THR A 63 -9.24 -9.95 -7.93
C THR A 63 -9.95 -10.92 -8.88
N ARG A 64 -9.69 -10.75 -10.17
CA ARG A 64 -10.07 -11.70 -11.21
C ARG A 64 -8.77 -12.12 -11.90
N SER A 65 -8.60 -13.41 -12.12
CA SER A 65 -7.49 -13.86 -12.95
C SER A 65 -7.72 -13.43 -14.39
N GLY A 66 -6.69 -12.84 -15.01
CA GLY A 66 -6.70 -12.43 -16.40
C GLY A 66 -5.37 -12.74 -17.07
N GLY A 67 -5.33 -12.73 -18.38
CA GLY A 67 -4.12 -13.00 -19.17
C GLY A 67 -3.53 -14.38 -18.89
N ASP A 68 -2.20 -14.43 -18.78
CA ASP A 68 -1.42 -15.64 -18.52
C ASP A 68 -1.35 -16.03 -17.04
N ALA A 69 -1.93 -15.22 -16.14
CA ALA A 69 -1.93 -15.49 -14.71
C ALA A 69 -2.89 -16.64 -14.37
N ALA A 70 -2.38 -17.68 -13.72
CA ALA A 70 -3.18 -18.82 -13.25
C ALA A 70 -4.19 -18.42 -12.15
N GLY A 71 -4.00 -17.27 -11.51
CA GLY A 71 -4.86 -16.68 -10.50
C GLY A 71 -4.22 -15.51 -9.78
N ALA A 72 -5.04 -14.63 -9.23
CA ALA A 72 -4.60 -13.54 -8.36
C ALA A 72 -5.22 -13.72 -6.97
N LEU A 73 -4.39 -13.75 -5.93
CA LEU A 73 -4.79 -13.97 -4.54
C LEU A 73 -4.19 -12.88 -3.63
N TRP A 74 -4.96 -12.49 -2.62
CA TRP A 74 -4.48 -11.61 -1.56
C TRP A 74 -3.72 -12.41 -0.52
N HIS A 75 -2.53 -11.94 -0.15
CA HIS A 75 -1.71 -12.53 0.90
C HIS A 75 -1.33 -11.49 1.95
N PRO A 76 -1.33 -11.85 3.25
CA PRO A 76 -0.72 -11.03 4.27
C PRO A 76 0.78 -10.86 3.99
N VAL A 77 1.25 -9.61 3.94
CA VAL A 77 2.64 -9.28 3.65
C VAL A 77 3.60 -9.92 4.64
N ASP A 78 3.28 -9.87 5.95
CA ASP A 78 4.12 -10.44 6.99
C ASP A 78 4.30 -11.95 6.81
N ALA A 79 3.26 -12.65 6.35
CA ALA A 79 3.35 -14.09 6.06
C ALA A 79 4.28 -14.38 4.89
N LEU A 80 4.27 -13.55 3.84
CA LEU A 80 5.17 -13.69 2.69
C LEU A 80 6.62 -13.39 3.07
N LEU A 81 6.87 -12.31 3.84
CA LEU A 81 8.21 -11.94 4.30
C LEU A 81 8.81 -12.94 5.30
N ALA A 82 7.98 -13.60 6.11
CA ALA A 82 8.41 -14.63 7.05
C ALA A 82 8.51 -16.03 6.43
N SER A 83 8.08 -16.20 5.18
CA SER A 83 8.08 -17.50 4.50
C SER A 83 9.50 -18.01 4.28
N THR A 84 9.71 -19.29 4.57
CA THR A 84 10.95 -20.01 4.21
C THR A 84 10.97 -20.45 2.75
N SER A 85 9.83 -20.38 2.06
CA SER A 85 9.73 -20.59 0.62
C SER A 85 9.92 -19.24 -0.08
N PRO A 86 11.05 -19.00 -0.74
CA PRO A 86 11.29 -17.72 -1.41
C PRO A 86 10.29 -17.52 -2.54
N LEU A 87 9.92 -16.27 -2.77
CA LEU A 87 9.25 -15.90 -4.01
C LEU A 87 10.21 -16.09 -5.18
N ASP A 88 9.65 -16.33 -6.38
CA ASP A 88 10.46 -16.52 -7.57
C ASP A 88 11.39 -15.33 -7.83
N PHE A 89 12.55 -15.60 -8.37
CA PHE A 89 13.57 -14.61 -8.72
C PHE A 89 13.97 -13.74 -7.51
N ASP A 90 13.96 -12.42 -7.67
CA ASP A 90 14.24 -11.39 -6.65
C ASP A 90 12.97 -10.75 -6.04
N HIS A 91 11.80 -11.36 -6.25
CA HIS A 91 10.52 -10.79 -5.81
C HIS A 91 10.44 -10.60 -4.29
N SER A 92 11.15 -11.40 -3.50
CA SER A 92 11.24 -11.20 -2.05
C SER A 92 11.90 -9.86 -1.69
N SER A 93 12.94 -9.46 -2.43
CA SER A 93 13.60 -8.17 -2.24
C SER A 93 12.72 -7.01 -2.71
N ILE A 94 12.04 -7.18 -3.85
CA ILE A 94 11.08 -6.19 -4.36
C ILE A 94 9.95 -5.96 -3.36
N LEU A 95 9.40 -7.03 -2.77
CA LEU A 95 8.37 -6.94 -1.74
C LEU A 95 8.87 -6.21 -0.50
N ALA A 96 10.09 -6.52 -0.03
CA ALA A 96 10.68 -5.84 1.13
C ALA A 96 10.87 -4.34 0.88
N ASP A 97 11.40 -3.96 -0.29
CA ASP A 97 11.55 -2.56 -0.70
C ASP A 97 10.18 -1.85 -0.77
N GLY A 98 9.15 -2.53 -1.27
CA GLY A 98 7.78 -2.02 -1.32
C GLY A 98 7.18 -1.74 0.05
N VAL A 99 7.37 -2.66 1.00
CA VAL A 99 6.92 -2.49 2.39
C VAL A 99 7.62 -1.31 3.06
N GLU A 100 8.94 -1.19 2.89
CA GLU A 100 9.71 -0.09 3.44
C GLU A 100 9.29 1.26 2.84
N ARG A 101 9.02 1.30 1.54
CA ARG A 101 8.48 2.49 0.86
C ARG A 101 7.09 2.85 1.39
N ALA A 102 6.19 1.88 1.60
CA ALA A 102 4.86 2.11 2.16
C ALA A 102 4.95 2.70 3.58
N ARG A 103 5.82 2.15 4.44
CA ARG A 103 6.09 2.67 5.79
C ARG A 103 6.57 4.11 5.77
N SER A 104 7.56 4.40 4.94
CA SER A 104 8.12 5.75 4.78
C SER A 104 7.06 6.75 4.28
N LYS A 105 6.24 6.37 3.30
CA LYS A 105 5.16 7.22 2.79
C LYS A 105 4.14 7.56 3.86
N ILE A 106 3.72 6.59 4.65
CA ILE A 106 2.76 6.78 5.73
C ILE A 106 3.33 7.68 6.83
N GLU A 107 4.63 7.56 7.15
CA GLU A 107 5.27 8.36 8.19
C GLU A 107 5.31 9.85 7.85
N TYR A 108 5.59 10.18 6.59
CA TYR A 108 5.87 11.56 6.17
C TYR A 108 4.78 12.20 5.32
N SER A 109 3.62 11.58 5.18
CA SER A 109 2.52 12.14 4.40
C SER A 109 1.16 11.84 5.03
N PRO A 110 0.11 12.60 4.68
CA PRO A 110 -1.24 12.32 5.14
C PRO A 110 -1.88 11.10 4.46
N LEU A 111 -1.13 10.32 3.69
CA LEU A 111 -1.66 9.16 2.95
C LEU A 111 -2.41 8.15 3.84
N ALA A 112 -2.00 8.02 5.12
CA ALA A 112 -2.69 7.16 6.08
C ALA A 112 -4.18 7.50 6.23
N THR A 113 -4.57 8.77 6.08
CA THR A 113 -5.97 9.19 6.24
C THR A 113 -6.87 8.66 5.13
N SER A 114 -6.33 8.43 3.92
CA SER A 114 -7.10 7.85 2.82
C SER A 114 -7.59 6.43 3.11
N PHE A 115 -6.94 5.72 4.05
CA PHE A 115 -7.34 4.39 4.50
C PHE A 115 -8.45 4.40 5.56
N CYS A 116 -8.81 5.59 6.06
CA CYS A 116 -9.81 5.74 7.13
C CYS A 116 -11.19 6.18 6.63
N GLY A 117 -11.31 6.62 5.38
CA GLY A 117 -12.53 7.24 4.85
C GLY A 117 -12.56 8.76 5.05
N PRO A 118 -13.65 9.45 4.62
CA PRO A 118 -13.71 10.92 4.61
C PRO A 118 -13.75 11.54 6.02
N GLU A 119 -14.32 10.85 6.99
CA GLU A 119 -14.27 11.19 8.41
C GLU A 119 -13.86 9.97 9.22
N PHE A 120 -13.00 10.15 10.21
CA PHE A 120 -12.42 9.05 10.99
C PHE A 120 -12.14 9.46 12.43
N THR A 121 -12.00 8.45 13.29
CA THR A 121 -11.52 8.63 14.68
C THR A 121 -9.99 8.50 14.73
N ILE A 122 -9.38 9.06 15.78
CA ILE A 122 -7.93 8.87 16.03
C ILE A 122 -7.60 7.38 16.22
N THR A 123 -8.53 6.59 16.73
CA THR A 123 -8.34 5.14 16.88
C THR A 123 -8.24 4.45 15.53
N GLN A 124 -9.12 4.77 14.58
CA GLN A 124 -9.05 4.22 13.22
C GLN A 124 -7.75 4.60 12.52
N LEU A 125 -7.36 5.88 12.60
CA LEU A 125 -6.09 6.34 12.05
C LEU A 125 -4.89 5.61 12.68
N ARG A 126 -4.87 5.45 14.02
CA ARG A 126 -3.83 4.70 14.72
C ARG A 126 -3.76 3.24 14.25
N THR A 127 -4.89 2.58 14.11
CA THR A 127 -4.96 1.20 13.62
C THR A 127 -4.38 1.05 12.21
N THR A 128 -4.59 2.04 11.34
CA THR A 128 -3.96 2.08 10.00
C THR A 128 -2.43 2.13 10.10
N TYR A 129 -1.90 3.01 10.96
CA TYR A 129 -0.45 3.08 11.19
C TYR A 129 0.11 1.78 11.77
N GLU A 130 -0.58 1.19 12.76
CA GLU A 130 -0.17 -0.07 13.39
C GLU A 130 -0.16 -1.23 12.39
N ALA A 131 -1.14 -1.29 11.48
CA ALA A 131 -1.20 -2.32 10.45
C ALA A 131 -0.03 -2.21 9.46
N ILE A 132 0.36 -1.00 9.07
CA ILE A 132 1.44 -0.77 8.10
C ILE A 132 2.82 -0.96 8.75
N TRP A 133 2.99 -0.53 10.00
CA TRP A 133 4.27 -0.65 10.70
C TRP A 133 4.48 -2.02 11.37
N GLY A 134 3.42 -2.84 11.48
CA GLY A 134 3.48 -4.14 12.14
C GLY A 134 3.76 -4.05 13.64
N SER A 135 3.46 -2.90 14.28
CA SER A 135 3.75 -2.67 15.70
C SER A 135 2.68 -1.80 16.36
N ALA A 136 2.40 -2.08 17.64
CA ALA A 136 1.46 -1.31 18.43
C ALA A 136 2.01 0.08 18.77
N LEU A 137 1.17 1.10 18.70
CA LEU A 137 1.48 2.48 19.03
C LEU A 137 0.80 2.90 20.32
N ASP A 138 1.51 3.65 21.17
CA ASP A 138 0.91 4.19 22.39
C ASP A 138 -0.25 5.15 22.06
N PRO A 139 -1.48 4.87 22.51
CA PRO A 139 -2.66 5.63 22.12
C PRO A 139 -2.59 7.12 22.50
N ARG A 140 -2.00 7.44 23.65
CA ARG A 140 -1.93 8.82 24.16
C ARG A 140 -0.92 9.64 23.36
N ASN A 141 0.24 9.06 23.08
CA ASN A 141 1.28 9.71 22.27
C ASN A 141 0.82 9.89 20.84
N PHE A 142 0.18 8.88 20.25
CA PHE A 142 -0.35 8.97 18.91
C PHE A 142 -1.42 10.08 18.81
N HIS A 143 -2.41 10.08 19.71
CA HIS A 143 -3.45 11.12 19.77
C HIS A 143 -2.81 12.51 19.86
N ARG A 144 -1.87 12.70 20.76
CA ARG A 144 -1.18 13.99 20.94
C ARG A 144 -0.42 14.43 19.68
N LYS A 145 0.29 13.51 19.01
CA LYS A 145 1.00 13.82 17.77
C LYS A 145 0.02 14.18 16.65
N ALA A 146 -0.96 13.34 16.39
CA ALA A 146 -1.94 13.54 15.33
C ALA A 146 -2.68 14.88 15.46
N THR A 147 -3.13 15.24 16.68
CA THR A 147 -3.90 16.48 16.92
C THR A 147 -3.06 17.74 17.07
N LYS A 148 -1.74 17.63 17.31
CA LYS A 148 -0.84 18.79 17.45
C LYS A 148 -0.03 19.09 16.20
N THR A 149 0.05 18.17 15.25
CA THR A 149 0.74 18.40 13.98
C THR A 149 -0.10 19.32 13.11
N ALA A 150 0.46 20.47 12.80
CA ALA A 150 -0.24 21.48 11.98
C ALA A 150 -0.61 20.90 10.60
N SER A 151 -1.82 21.19 10.16
CA SER A 151 -2.34 20.79 8.84
C SER A 151 -2.30 19.26 8.58
N PHE A 152 -2.30 18.45 9.63
CA PHE A 152 -2.34 17.00 9.48
C PHE A 152 -3.77 16.47 9.50
N ILE A 153 -4.57 16.83 10.48
CA ILE A 153 -6.00 16.51 10.57
C ILE A 153 -6.75 17.65 11.24
N GLU A 154 -8.02 17.82 10.89
CA GLU A 154 -8.92 18.81 11.46
C GLU A 154 -10.13 18.18 12.13
N PRO A 155 -10.58 18.65 13.32
CA PRO A 155 -11.79 18.15 13.93
C PRO A 155 -13.02 18.59 13.11
N THR A 156 -13.95 17.68 12.86
CA THR A 156 -15.21 18.00 12.16
C THR A 156 -16.29 18.56 13.08
N GLY A 157 -16.09 18.47 14.39
CA GLY A 157 -17.12 18.75 15.40
C GLY A 157 -18.10 17.59 15.62
N GLY A 158 -18.07 16.57 14.76
CA GLY A 158 -18.85 15.34 14.88
C GLY A 158 -18.29 14.38 15.91
N THR A 159 -19.13 13.42 16.32
CA THR A 159 -18.72 12.31 17.17
C THR A 159 -19.39 11.02 16.70
N VAL A 160 -18.72 9.91 16.90
CA VAL A 160 -19.27 8.56 16.65
C VAL A 160 -19.19 7.71 17.91
N ARG A 161 -20.18 6.86 18.13
CA ARG A 161 -20.16 5.89 19.24
C ARG A 161 -19.80 4.51 18.70
N GLU A 162 -18.62 4.04 19.05
CA GLU A 162 -18.15 2.69 18.75
C GLU A 162 -18.29 1.84 20.04
N GLY A 163 -19.36 1.06 20.12
CA GLY A 163 -19.65 0.23 21.31
C GLY A 163 -20.18 1.00 22.52
N ALA A 164 -19.93 0.47 23.75
CA ALA A 164 -20.45 1.00 25.03
C ALA A 164 -19.61 2.17 25.58
N GLY A 165 -18.55 2.61 24.89
CA GLY A 165 -17.63 3.63 25.36
C GLY A 165 -18.14 5.07 25.21
N ARG A 166 -17.31 6.05 25.62
CA ARG A 166 -17.56 7.46 25.38
C ARG A 166 -17.49 7.72 23.86
N PRO A 167 -18.38 8.58 23.31
CA PRO A 167 -18.29 8.99 21.92
C PRO A 167 -16.90 9.51 21.54
N ALA A 168 -16.36 9.03 20.42
CA ALA A 168 -15.10 9.47 19.88
C ALA A 168 -15.31 10.65 18.93
N ALA A 169 -14.41 11.65 18.98
CA ALA A 169 -14.43 12.77 18.06
C ALA A 169 -14.04 12.34 16.65
N LEU A 170 -14.67 12.95 15.65
CA LEU A 170 -14.38 12.75 14.23
C LEU A 170 -13.45 13.83 13.71
N TYR A 171 -12.56 13.41 12.85
CA TYR A 171 -11.56 14.22 12.16
C TYR A 171 -11.61 13.96 10.65
N ARG A 172 -11.05 14.90 9.90
CA ARG A 172 -10.80 14.79 8.46
C ARG A 172 -9.40 15.29 8.11
N LEU A 173 -8.98 15.06 6.87
CA LEU A 173 -7.76 15.66 6.31
C LEU A 173 -7.99 17.16 6.07
#